data_bee1a6dee503b180abd8d4a3419c5de7
#
_entry.id   bee1a6dee503b180abd8d4a3419c5de7
#
_cell.length_a   1.000
_cell.length_b   1.000
_cell.length_c   1.000
_cell.angle_alpha   90.00
_cell.angle_beta   90.00
_cell.angle_gamma   90.00
#
_symmetry.space_group_name_H-M   'P 1'
#
loop_
_entity.id
_entity.type
_entity.pdbx_description
1 polymer ?
#
loop_
_entity_poly.entity_id
_entity_poly.type
_entity_poly.pdbx_seq_one_letter_code
_entity_poly.pdbx_strand_id
1 'polypeptide(L)'
;MPDDIQIDTTVPPSGTGCADCLEAGGWWFHLRRCARCSRIGCCDSSPSQHASKHAASAGHALIRSFEPGENWFWDYASEKFYDGPELAAPSHHPASQPVPGPEGRVPADWQAHLH
;
A
#
# COMPACT_ATOMS: atom_id res chain seq x y z
N MET A 1 -7.24 16.41 -8.00
CA MET A 1 -6.64 16.04 -6.71
C MET A 1 -6.98 17.14 -5.70
N PRO A 2 -7.43 16.83 -4.50
CA PRO A 2 -7.68 17.86 -3.47
C PRO A 2 -6.42 18.64 -3.12
N ASP A 3 -6.53 19.97 -2.98
CA ASP A 3 -5.39 20.83 -2.75
C ASP A 3 -4.80 20.71 -1.35
N ASP A 4 -5.58 20.18 -0.40
CA ASP A 4 -5.17 19.97 0.99
C ASP A 4 -4.39 18.67 1.21
N ILE A 5 -4.33 17.81 0.19
CA ILE A 5 -3.56 16.57 0.28
C ILE A 5 -2.16 16.80 -0.27
N GLN A 6 -1.17 16.57 0.59
CA GLN A 6 0.23 16.72 0.22
C GLN A 6 0.78 15.38 -0.29
N ILE A 7 1.44 15.44 -1.45
CA ILE A 7 2.16 14.31 -2.03
C ILE A 7 3.63 14.66 -2.03
N ASP A 8 4.45 13.77 -1.48
CA ASP A 8 5.90 13.92 -1.56
C ASP A 8 6.44 12.97 -2.63
N THR A 9 6.83 13.55 -3.76
CA THR A 9 7.35 12.79 -4.90
C THR A 9 8.82 12.39 -4.77
N THR A 10 9.48 12.82 -3.69
CA THR A 10 10.93 12.63 -3.51
C THR A 10 11.29 11.47 -2.59
N VAL A 11 10.33 10.99 -1.80
CA VAL A 11 10.58 9.94 -0.80
C VAL A 11 10.44 8.57 -1.45
N PRO A 12 11.49 7.73 -1.44
CA PRO A 12 11.39 6.37 -1.94
C PRO A 12 10.50 5.51 -1.04
N PRO A 13 9.95 4.40 -1.55
CA PRO A 13 9.12 3.52 -0.73
C PRO A 13 9.91 2.92 0.43
N SER A 14 9.21 2.62 1.54
CA SER A 14 9.81 2.07 2.75
C SER A 14 10.39 0.67 2.58
N GLY A 15 10.03 0.00 1.51
CA GLY A 15 10.52 -1.35 1.21
C GLY A 15 9.75 -1.96 0.05
N THR A 16 9.87 -3.27 -0.10
CA THR A 16 9.21 -4.01 -1.18
C THR A 16 7.93 -4.69 -0.75
N GLY A 17 7.63 -4.72 0.54
CA GLY A 17 6.44 -5.34 1.10
C GLY A 17 5.81 -4.50 2.18
N CYS A 18 4.73 -4.98 2.78
CA CYS A 18 4.06 -4.28 3.88
C CYS A 18 4.98 -4.23 5.10
N ALA A 19 5.39 -3.03 5.50
CA ALA A 19 6.32 -2.86 6.61
C ALA A 19 5.77 -3.42 7.92
N ASP A 20 4.48 -3.20 8.18
CA ASP A 20 3.85 -3.66 9.42
C ASP A 20 3.62 -5.18 9.42
N CYS A 21 3.28 -5.76 8.26
CA CYS A 21 3.18 -7.23 8.15
C CYS A 21 4.52 -7.92 8.39
N LEU A 22 5.59 -7.36 7.83
CA LEU A 22 6.94 -7.91 8.02
C LEU A 22 7.35 -7.89 9.49
N GLU A 23 7.06 -6.80 10.19
CA GLU A 23 7.38 -6.64 11.61
C GLU A 23 6.51 -7.53 12.50
N ALA A 24 5.20 -7.60 12.21
CA ALA A 24 4.23 -8.31 13.03
C ALA A 24 4.11 -9.81 12.72
N GLY A 25 4.78 -10.29 11.68
CA GLY A 25 4.65 -11.68 11.25
C GLY A 25 3.39 -11.97 10.44
N GLY A 26 2.71 -10.94 9.94
CA GLY A 26 1.52 -11.08 9.13
C GLY A 26 1.80 -11.34 7.66
N TRP A 27 0.73 -11.35 6.87
CA TRP A 27 0.81 -11.52 5.42
C TRP A 27 -0.15 -10.56 4.74
N TRP A 28 0.08 -10.29 3.44
CA TRP A 28 -0.70 -9.32 2.66
C TRP A 28 -1.25 -9.94 1.38
N PHE A 29 -2.31 -9.31 0.87
CA PHE A 29 -2.78 -9.58 -0.48
C PHE A 29 -2.14 -8.59 -1.45
N HIS A 30 -2.67 -7.38 -1.63
CA HIS A 30 -2.02 -6.37 -2.46
C HIS A 30 -1.29 -5.32 -1.60
N LEU A 31 -0.42 -4.55 -2.23
CA LEU A 31 0.38 -3.53 -1.57
C LEU A 31 -0.05 -2.14 -1.99
N ARG A 32 0.00 -1.22 -1.04
CA ARG A 32 -0.34 0.20 -1.24
C ARG A 32 0.78 1.06 -0.68
N ARG A 33 1.00 2.22 -1.30
CA ARG A 33 2.05 3.16 -0.90
C ARG A 33 1.41 4.44 -0.41
N CYS A 34 1.79 4.90 0.78
CA CYS A 34 1.37 6.21 1.27
C CYS A 34 1.95 7.29 0.35
N ALA A 35 1.10 8.17 -0.19
CA ALA A 35 1.55 9.19 -1.12
C ALA A 35 2.35 10.29 -0.41
N ARG A 36 2.24 10.41 0.92
CA ARG A 36 2.91 11.44 1.68
C ARG A 36 4.25 11.02 2.26
N CYS A 37 4.33 9.83 2.87
CA CYS A 37 5.56 9.36 3.51
C CYS A 37 6.15 8.11 2.88
N SER A 38 5.51 7.57 1.86
CA SER A 38 5.95 6.40 1.09
C SER A 38 5.99 5.09 1.88
N ARG A 39 5.35 5.01 3.05
CA ARG A 39 5.24 3.75 3.79
C ARG A 39 4.38 2.77 3.01
N ILE A 40 4.88 1.56 2.85
CA ILE A 40 4.17 0.49 2.17
C ILE A 40 3.30 -0.25 3.20
N GLY A 41 2.02 -0.40 2.88
CA GLY A 41 1.06 -1.13 3.69
C GLY A 41 0.23 -2.08 2.83
N CYS A 42 -0.46 -3.03 3.48
CA CYS A 42 -1.33 -3.97 2.78
C CYS A 42 -2.73 -3.36 2.56
N CYS A 43 -3.39 -3.82 1.48
CA CYS A 43 -4.70 -3.31 1.08
C CYS A 43 -5.82 -3.74 2.04
N ASP A 44 -7.02 -3.19 1.82
CA ASP A 44 -8.19 -3.49 2.65
C ASP A 44 -8.72 -4.91 2.46
N SER A 45 -8.35 -5.60 1.40
CA SER A 45 -8.63 -7.02 1.23
C SER A 45 -7.69 -7.90 2.04
N SER A 46 -6.57 -7.38 2.50
CA SER A 46 -5.63 -8.09 3.36
C SER A 46 -6.17 -8.22 4.79
N PRO A 47 -5.79 -9.26 5.55
CA PRO A 47 -6.32 -9.48 6.90
C PRO A 47 -6.06 -8.31 7.85
N SER A 48 -4.91 -7.67 7.75
CA SER A 48 -4.50 -6.63 8.70
C SER A 48 -4.80 -5.21 8.24
N GLN A 49 -5.03 -4.97 6.97
CA GLN A 49 -5.43 -3.66 6.43
C GLN A 49 -4.51 -2.51 6.87
N HIS A 50 -3.19 -2.73 6.78
CA HIS A 50 -2.21 -1.79 7.33
C HIS A 50 -2.20 -0.43 6.61
N ALA A 51 -2.49 -0.39 5.29
CA ALA A 51 -2.51 0.87 4.56
C ALA A 51 -3.60 1.82 5.09
N SER A 52 -4.83 1.31 5.30
CA SER A 52 -5.91 2.13 5.84
C SER A 52 -5.67 2.50 7.30
N LYS A 53 -5.08 1.61 8.09
CA LYS A 53 -4.70 1.90 9.48
C LYS A 53 -3.64 3.01 9.55
N HIS A 54 -2.64 2.98 8.66
CA HIS A 54 -1.65 4.04 8.56
C HIS A 54 -2.31 5.37 8.17
N ALA A 55 -3.21 5.36 7.19
CA ALA A 55 -3.93 6.56 6.77
C ALA A 55 -4.68 7.19 7.95
N ALA A 56 -5.36 6.37 8.75
CA ALA A 56 -6.12 6.86 9.91
C ALA A 56 -5.21 7.38 11.03
N SER A 57 -4.14 6.64 11.36
CA SER A 57 -3.28 6.99 12.50
C SER A 57 -2.35 8.15 12.22
N ALA A 58 -1.86 8.28 10.97
CA ALA A 58 -0.92 9.33 10.60
C ALA A 58 -1.60 10.55 9.96
N GLY A 59 -2.89 10.47 9.63
CA GLY A 59 -3.59 11.52 8.91
C GLY A 59 -3.19 11.62 7.44
N HIS A 60 -2.65 10.56 6.87
CA HIS A 60 -2.17 10.48 5.48
C HIS A 60 -3.22 9.75 4.63
N ALA A 61 -4.27 10.45 4.23
CA ALA A 61 -5.45 9.81 3.60
C ALA A 61 -5.21 9.31 2.18
N LEU A 62 -4.20 9.82 1.47
CA LEU A 62 -3.97 9.48 0.08
C LEU A 62 -2.92 8.38 -0.07
N ILE A 63 -3.29 7.32 -0.80
CA ILE A 63 -2.38 6.23 -1.13
C ILE A 63 -2.31 6.03 -2.65
N ARG A 64 -1.28 5.37 -3.09
CA ARG A 64 -1.10 4.92 -4.47
C ARG A 64 -0.94 3.41 -4.49
N SER A 65 -1.48 2.76 -5.53
CA SER A 65 -1.20 1.36 -5.74
C SER A 65 0.31 1.13 -5.88
N PHE A 66 0.83 0.08 -5.25
CA PHE A 66 2.23 -0.35 -5.38
C PHE A 66 2.35 -1.60 -6.24
N GLU A 67 1.27 -1.96 -6.94
CA GLU A 67 1.23 -3.13 -7.82
C GLU A 67 1.70 -2.77 -9.23
N PRO A 68 2.48 -3.66 -9.90
CA PRO A 68 2.90 -3.41 -11.28
C PRO A 68 1.72 -3.21 -12.22
N GLY A 69 1.84 -2.22 -13.10
CA GLY A 69 0.78 -1.90 -14.06
C GLY A 69 -0.34 -1.05 -13.51
N GLU A 70 -0.29 -0.67 -12.24
CA GLU A 70 -1.29 0.18 -11.60
C GLU A 70 -0.66 1.51 -11.19
N ASN A 71 -1.34 2.60 -11.53
CA ASN A 71 -0.83 3.96 -11.26
C ASN A 71 -1.88 4.87 -10.61
N TRP A 72 -2.99 4.30 -10.13
CA TRP A 72 -4.05 5.09 -9.53
C TRP A 72 -3.74 5.46 -8.09
N PHE A 73 -4.32 6.60 -7.67
CA PHE A 73 -4.34 7.05 -6.29
C PHE A 73 -5.73 6.86 -5.71
N TRP A 74 -5.81 6.59 -4.42
CA TRP A 74 -7.05 6.46 -3.67
C TRP A 74 -7.02 7.35 -2.44
N ASP A 75 -8.09 8.10 -2.23
CA ASP A 75 -8.25 8.95 -1.05
C ASP A 75 -9.26 8.30 -0.11
N TYR A 76 -8.81 7.86 1.05
CA TYR A 76 -9.68 7.26 2.07
C TYR A 76 -10.70 8.25 2.62
N ALA A 77 -10.40 9.55 2.65
CA ALA A 77 -11.29 10.56 3.19
C ALA A 77 -12.49 10.83 2.27
N SER A 78 -12.25 10.96 0.96
CA SER A 78 -13.31 11.21 -0.02
C SER A 78 -13.86 9.93 -0.66
N GLU A 79 -13.18 8.82 -0.46
CA GLU A 79 -13.50 7.51 -1.08
C GLU A 79 -13.56 7.61 -2.60
N LYS A 80 -12.55 8.25 -3.19
CA LYS A 80 -12.45 8.47 -4.63
C LYS A 80 -11.08 8.13 -5.16
N PHE A 81 -11.03 7.72 -6.44
CA PHE A 81 -9.78 7.55 -7.17
C PHE A 81 -9.37 8.87 -7.83
N TYR A 82 -8.06 9.07 -7.93
CA TYR A 82 -7.47 10.24 -8.58
C TYR A 82 -6.29 9.83 -9.43
N ASP A 83 -6.02 10.62 -10.47
CA ASP A 83 -4.73 10.63 -11.14
C ASP A 83 -3.79 11.53 -10.36
N GLY A 84 -2.52 11.19 -10.36
CA GLY A 84 -1.53 11.98 -9.65
C GLY A 84 -0.15 11.89 -10.29
N PRO A 85 0.83 12.58 -9.71
CA PRO A 85 2.20 12.57 -10.24
C PRO A 85 2.87 11.23 -10.04
N GLU A 86 3.94 11.00 -10.78
CA GLU A 86 4.81 9.85 -10.55
C GLU A 86 5.60 10.06 -9.26
N LEU A 87 5.62 9.06 -8.39
CA LEU A 87 6.37 9.09 -7.15
C LEU A 87 7.78 8.56 -7.37
N ALA A 88 8.69 8.86 -6.43
CA ALA A 88 10.08 8.41 -6.49
C ALA A 88 10.16 6.89 -6.67
N ALA A 89 11.06 6.45 -7.55
CA ALA A 89 11.25 5.03 -7.85
C ALA A 89 11.77 4.25 -6.63
N PRO A 90 11.43 2.96 -6.51
CA PRO A 90 10.57 2.18 -7.40
C PRO A 90 9.10 2.52 -7.24
N SER A 91 8.36 2.53 -8.35
CA SER A 91 6.93 2.89 -8.36
C SER A 91 6.01 1.71 -8.05
N HIS A 92 6.56 0.51 -8.00
CA HIS A 92 5.83 -0.72 -7.69
C HIS A 92 6.75 -1.74 -7.06
N HIS A 93 6.18 -2.78 -6.43
CA HIS A 93 6.99 -3.87 -5.89
C HIS A 93 7.67 -4.65 -7.03
N PRO A 94 8.87 -5.23 -6.77
CA PRO A 94 9.54 -6.02 -7.80
C PRO A 94 8.80 -7.32 -8.08
N ALA A 95 9.04 -7.90 -9.26
CA ALA A 95 8.43 -9.18 -9.66
C ALA A 95 8.79 -10.33 -8.71
N SER A 96 9.91 -10.21 -8.00
CA SER A 96 10.34 -11.21 -7.01
C SER A 96 9.58 -11.12 -5.69
N GLN A 97 8.85 -10.01 -5.45
CA GLN A 97 8.04 -9.87 -4.24
C GLN A 97 6.68 -10.53 -4.48
N PRO A 98 6.37 -11.62 -3.76
CA PRO A 98 5.11 -12.33 -4.00
C PRO A 98 3.89 -11.51 -3.52
N VAL A 99 2.78 -11.67 -4.25
CA VAL A 99 1.47 -11.11 -3.92
C VAL A 99 0.44 -12.21 -4.19
N PRO A 100 -0.22 -12.79 -3.17
CA PRO A 100 -0.03 -12.51 -1.75
C PRO A 100 1.35 -12.92 -1.23
N GLY A 101 1.78 -12.26 -0.17
CA GLY A 101 3.10 -12.46 0.41
C GLY A 101 3.14 -12.13 1.91
N PRO A 102 4.30 -12.23 2.56
CA PRO A 102 5.56 -12.78 2.04
C PRO A 102 5.52 -14.30 1.91
N GLU A 103 6.41 -14.82 1.07
CA GLU A 103 6.51 -16.26 0.89
C GLU A 103 6.76 -16.99 2.22
N GLY A 104 6.06 -18.09 2.43
CA GLY A 104 6.16 -18.86 3.65
C GLY A 104 5.20 -18.45 4.76
N ARG A 105 4.53 -17.31 4.64
CA ARG A 105 3.54 -16.85 5.63
C ARG A 105 2.09 -16.93 5.12
N VAL A 106 1.91 -16.96 3.80
CA VAL A 106 0.58 -16.98 3.19
C VAL A 106 -0.03 -18.37 3.37
N PRO A 107 -1.19 -18.50 4.02
CA PRO A 107 -1.83 -19.81 4.19
C PRO A 107 -2.33 -20.36 2.86
N ALA A 108 -2.46 -21.70 2.77
CA ALA A 108 -2.94 -22.34 1.54
C ALA A 108 -4.36 -21.93 1.18
N ASP A 109 -5.17 -21.59 2.18
CA ASP A 109 -6.56 -21.14 2.02
C ASP A 109 -6.71 -19.61 2.10
N TRP A 110 -5.70 -18.88 1.67
CA TRP A 110 -5.64 -17.40 1.83
C TRP A 110 -6.87 -16.68 1.26
N GLN A 111 -7.49 -17.22 0.22
CA GLN A 111 -8.69 -16.60 -0.39
C GLN A 111 -9.88 -16.56 0.57
N ALA A 112 -9.94 -17.47 1.52
CA ALA A 112 -10.99 -17.50 2.54
C ALA A 112 -10.80 -16.41 3.61
N HIS A 113 -9.61 -15.80 3.68
CA HIS A 113 -9.26 -14.80 4.69
C HIS A 113 -9.27 -13.36 4.16
N LEU A 114 -9.63 -13.15 2.89
CA LEU A 114 -9.75 -11.81 2.31
C LEU A 114 -11.00 -11.09 2.84
N HIS A 115 -10.85 -9.78 3.01
CA HIS A 115 -11.98 -8.93 3.43
C HIS A 115 -12.77 -8.39 2.25
#